data_7e57d47016da1d8b965fe08fe369d5ef
#
_entry.id   7e57d47016da1d8b965fe08fe369d5ef
#
_cell.length_a   1.000
_cell.length_b   1.000
_cell.length_c   1.000
_cell.angle_alpha   90.00
_cell.angle_beta   90.00
_cell.angle_gamma   90.00
#
_symmetry.space_group_name_H-M   'P 1'
#
loop_
_entity.id
_entity.type
_entity.pdbx_description
1 polymer ?
#
loop_
_entity_poly.entity_id
_entity_poly.type
_entity_poly.pdbx_seq_one_letter_code
_entity_poly.pdbx_strand_id
1 'polypeptide(L)'
;PDWSRGLGDVYKRQINKCPQNVPLSYLLSIFGIAGLTAYHGLFDVGRMEASDTVVISAAAGSVGIYAGQLAKAMGCKVIGIAGNDKKCKEVVDSLGFDGCINYKTGNLLKDLKEHCPEGISLYFDNVGGHILEAVLVRMQNRGRIVCCGAISQYESSSPVGPRNVPGFIITKRLKMEGFIAVSYTHLTLPTIPG
;
A
#
# COMPACT_ATOMS: atom_id res chain seq x y z
N PRO A 1 45.72 7.04 9.45
CA PRO A 1 44.81 6.28 8.54
C PRO A 1 43.78 7.24 7.97
N ASP A 2 43.78 7.33 6.65
CA ASP A 2 42.90 8.24 5.92
C ASP A 2 41.47 7.66 5.94
N TRP A 3 40.69 7.98 6.98
CA TRP A 3 39.32 7.57 7.20
C TRP A 3 38.37 8.02 6.06
N SER A 4 38.79 9.02 5.26
CA SER A 4 37.99 9.57 4.18
C SER A 4 37.93 8.62 2.97
N ARG A 5 38.89 7.73 2.78
CA ARG A 5 38.90 6.79 1.63
C ARG A 5 37.95 5.62 1.79
N GLY A 6 37.77 5.09 3.01
CA GLY A 6 36.91 3.92 3.24
C GLY A 6 35.41 4.21 3.14
N LEU A 7 34.96 5.36 3.69
CA LEU A 7 33.55 5.74 3.66
C LEU A 7 33.09 6.17 2.27
N GLY A 8 33.94 6.87 1.51
CA GLY A 8 33.61 7.32 0.16
C GLY A 8 33.35 6.17 -0.82
N ASP A 9 34.03 5.06 -0.72
CA ASP A 9 33.85 3.91 -1.62
C ASP A 9 32.63 3.08 -1.27
N VAL A 10 32.25 3.02 0.02
CA VAL A 10 31.00 2.36 0.45
C VAL A 10 29.79 3.15 -0.05
N TYR A 11 29.80 4.47 0.10
CA TYR A 11 28.72 5.34 -0.36
C TYR A 11 28.63 5.43 -1.89
N LYS A 12 29.74 5.45 -2.62
CA LYS A 12 29.75 5.46 -4.08
C LYS A 12 29.09 4.24 -4.70
N ARG A 13 29.18 3.08 -4.06
CA ARG A 13 28.50 1.85 -4.51
C ARG A 13 26.99 1.85 -4.29
N GLN A 14 26.50 2.78 -3.45
CA GLN A 14 25.08 2.95 -3.16
C GLN A 14 24.42 4.02 -4.04
N ILE A 15 25.22 4.77 -4.82
CA ILE A 15 24.71 5.80 -5.71
C ILE A 15 24.42 5.16 -7.07
N ASN A 16 23.14 5.03 -7.38
CA ASN A 16 22.70 4.62 -8.71
C ASN A 16 22.68 5.84 -9.65
N LYS A 17 23.13 5.65 -10.90
CA LYS A 17 23.01 6.69 -11.92
C LYS A 17 21.52 6.89 -12.24
N CYS A 18 21.05 8.13 -12.14
CA CYS A 18 19.69 8.47 -12.54
C CYS A 18 19.55 8.39 -14.07
N PRO A 19 18.45 7.84 -14.59
CA PRO A 19 18.12 7.95 -16.00
C PRO A 19 18.06 9.42 -16.43
N GLN A 20 18.78 9.80 -17.49
CA GLN A 20 18.89 11.20 -17.90
C GLN A 20 17.59 11.80 -18.44
N ASN A 21 16.63 10.97 -18.85
CA ASN A 21 15.39 11.39 -19.50
C ASN A 21 14.16 11.33 -18.59
N VAL A 22 14.37 11.24 -17.27
CA VAL A 22 13.27 11.16 -16.28
C VAL A 22 13.29 12.40 -15.41
N PRO A 23 12.15 13.10 -15.21
CA PRO A 23 12.07 14.22 -14.28
C PRO A 23 12.54 13.81 -12.89
N LEU A 24 13.32 14.66 -12.23
CA LEU A 24 13.85 14.39 -10.87
C LEU A 24 12.74 14.09 -9.86
N SER A 25 11.56 14.70 -10.03
CA SER A 25 10.38 14.42 -9.20
C SER A 25 9.95 12.95 -9.26
N TYR A 26 10.13 12.26 -10.38
CA TYR A 26 9.79 10.84 -10.51
C TYR A 26 10.76 9.94 -9.76
N LEU A 27 12.03 10.35 -9.64
CA LEU A 27 13.02 9.60 -8.87
C LEU A 27 12.76 9.65 -7.36
N LEU A 28 12.15 10.74 -6.88
CA LEU A 28 11.77 10.91 -5.49
C LEU A 28 10.36 10.38 -5.18
N SER A 29 9.60 10.04 -6.20
CA SER A 29 8.20 9.61 -6.08
C SER A 29 7.99 8.17 -6.57
N ILE A 30 7.59 7.97 -7.83
CA ILE A 30 7.24 6.65 -8.35
C ILE A 30 8.44 5.69 -8.42
N PHE A 31 9.64 6.19 -8.73
CA PHE A 31 10.88 5.41 -8.70
C PHE A 31 11.60 5.49 -7.36
N GLY A 32 11.07 6.26 -6.41
CA GLY A 32 11.54 6.34 -5.03
C GLY A 32 10.89 5.31 -4.13
N ILE A 33 11.14 5.46 -2.82
CA ILE A 33 10.69 4.49 -1.82
C ILE A 33 9.17 4.27 -1.83
N ALA A 34 8.36 5.30 -2.10
CA ALA A 34 6.90 5.18 -2.09
C ALA A 34 6.38 4.30 -3.24
N GLY A 35 6.88 4.51 -4.45
CA GLY A 35 6.51 3.70 -5.61
C GLY A 35 7.02 2.26 -5.51
N LEU A 36 8.26 2.07 -5.04
CA LEU A 36 8.82 0.73 -4.77
C LEU A 36 8.02 -0.01 -3.70
N THR A 37 7.64 0.68 -2.62
CA THR A 37 6.78 0.11 -1.57
C THR A 37 5.44 -0.35 -2.15
N ALA A 38 4.80 0.49 -2.96
CA ALA A 38 3.54 0.13 -3.61
C ALA A 38 3.70 -1.08 -4.54
N TYR A 39 4.75 -1.08 -5.36
CA TYR A 39 5.02 -2.17 -6.30
C TYR A 39 5.26 -3.51 -5.57
N HIS A 40 6.24 -3.56 -4.69
CA HIS A 40 6.56 -4.79 -3.95
C HIS A 40 5.39 -5.28 -3.10
N GLY A 41 4.68 -4.36 -2.43
CA GLY A 41 3.52 -4.73 -1.64
C GLY A 41 2.39 -5.33 -2.46
N LEU A 42 2.11 -4.80 -3.66
CA LEU A 42 1.04 -5.34 -4.51
C LEU A 42 1.45 -6.63 -5.24
N PHE A 43 2.63 -6.65 -5.85
CA PHE A 43 3.01 -7.76 -6.75
C PHE A 43 3.71 -8.91 -6.03
N ASP A 44 4.68 -8.64 -5.17
CA ASP A 44 5.46 -9.70 -4.52
C ASP A 44 4.74 -10.28 -3.30
N VAL A 45 4.22 -9.40 -2.44
CA VAL A 45 3.54 -9.80 -1.20
C VAL A 45 2.05 -10.10 -1.46
N GLY A 46 1.36 -9.14 -2.08
CA GLY A 46 -0.07 -9.21 -2.38
C GLY A 46 -0.43 -10.16 -3.51
N ARG A 47 0.52 -10.45 -4.40
CA ARG A 47 0.31 -11.27 -5.62
C ARG A 47 -0.96 -10.85 -6.34
N MET A 48 -1.04 -9.54 -6.61
CA MET A 48 -2.21 -8.91 -7.19
C MET A 48 -2.53 -9.49 -8.58
N GLU A 49 -3.80 -9.72 -8.82
CA GLU A 49 -4.35 -10.19 -10.08
C GLU A 49 -5.39 -9.20 -10.62
N ALA A 50 -5.58 -9.14 -11.93
CA ALA A 50 -6.52 -8.21 -12.57
C ALA A 50 -7.98 -8.35 -12.11
N SER A 51 -8.36 -9.52 -11.61
CA SER A 51 -9.71 -9.80 -11.08
C SER A 51 -9.92 -9.30 -9.64
N ASP A 52 -8.88 -8.73 -9.00
CA ASP A 52 -8.97 -8.34 -7.61
C ASP A 52 -9.88 -7.13 -7.37
N THR A 53 -10.61 -7.20 -6.26
CA THR A 53 -11.16 -6.03 -5.58
C THR A 53 -10.16 -5.59 -4.53
N VAL A 54 -9.43 -4.52 -4.83
CA VAL A 54 -8.35 -3.98 -4.01
C VAL A 54 -8.88 -2.84 -3.15
N VAL A 55 -8.69 -2.94 -1.84
CA VAL A 55 -8.95 -1.83 -0.91
C VAL A 55 -7.61 -1.31 -0.40
N ILE A 56 -7.46 0.02 -0.31
CA ILE A 56 -6.22 0.67 0.10
C ILE A 56 -6.52 1.68 1.19
N SER A 57 -5.95 1.49 2.38
CA SER A 57 -6.04 2.50 3.45
C SER A 57 -5.00 3.61 3.26
N ALA A 58 -5.27 4.80 3.79
CA ALA A 58 -4.51 6.03 3.51
C ALA A 58 -4.31 6.26 2.00
N ALA A 59 -5.37 6.08 1.22
CA ALA A 59 -5.35 6.06 -0.24
C ALA A 59 -4.82 7.36 -0.86
N ALA A 60 -4.99 8.51 -0.22
CA ALA A 60 -4.45 9.80 -0.63
C ALA A 60 -3.04 10.09 -0.05
N GLY A 61 -2.41 9.10 0.58
CA GLY A 61 -1.04 9.20 1.07
C GLY A 61 -0.02 8.82 -0.01
N SER A 62 1.28 9.07 0.26
CA SER A 62 2.36 8.87 -0.72
C SER A 62 2.42 7.45 -1.30
N VAL A 63 2.29 6.42 -0.49
CA VAL A 63 2.26 5.02 -0.96
C VAL A 63 0.90 4.68 -1.57
N GLY A 64 -0.20 5.13 -0.93
CA GLY A 64 -1.58 4.81 -1.34
C GLY A 64 -1.91 5.24 -2.76
N ILE A 65 -1.47 6.44 -3.18
CA ILE A 65 -1.70 6.95 -4.53
C ILE A 65 -1.02 6.10 -5.61
N TYR A 66 0.19 5.59 -5.35
CA TYR A 66 0.89 4.71 -6.31
C TYR A 66 0.29 3.31 -6.30
N ALA A 67 -0.03 2.77 -5.12
CA ALA A 67 -0.66 1.47 -5.02
C ALA A 67 -2.00 1.42 -5.79
N GLY A 68 -2.82 2.46 -5.64
CA GLY A 68 -4.09 2.51 -6.36
C GLY A 68 -3.96 2.65 -7.86
N GLN A 69 -3.06 3.52 -8.33
CA GLN A 69 -2.83 3.69 -9.76
C GLN A 69 -2.23 2.43 -10.40
N LEU A 70 -1.32 1.74 -9.72
CA LEU A 70 -0.79 0.45 -10.18
C LEU A 70 -1.90 -0.60 -10.26
N ALA A 71 -2.76 -0.69 -9.24
CA ALA A 71 -3.89 -1.61 -9.26
C ALA A 71 -4.90 -1.27 -10.37
N LYS A 72 -5.18 0.00 -10.62
CA LYS A 72 -6.01 0.43 -11.75
C LYS A 72 -5.39 0.08 -13.09
N ALA A 73 -4.08 0.28 -13.26
CA ALA A 73 -3.37 -0.08 -14.48
C ALA A 73 -3.41 -1.60 -14.77
N MET A 74 -3.50 -2.42 -13.73
CA MET A 74 -3.68 -3.87 -13.83
C MET A 74 -5.14 -4.30 -14.12
N GLY A 75 -6.09 -3.36 -14.11
CA GLY A 75 -7.51 -3.65 -14.37
C GLY A 75 -8.32 -4.01 -13.11
N CYS A 76 -7.76 -3.87 -11.93
CA CYS A 76 -8.46 -4.15 -10.68
C CYS A 76 -9.60 -3.15 -10.40
N LYS A 77 -10.59 -3.58 -9.63
CA LYS A 77 -11.50 -2.67 -8.93
C LYS A 77 -10.78 -2.11 -7.70
N VAL A 78 -10.68 -0.78 -7.60
CA VAL A 78 -9.90 -0.12 -6.54
C VAL A 78 -10.76 0.81 -5.70
N ILE A 79 -10.82 0.55 -4.41
CA ILE A 79 -11.53 1.39 -3.43
C ILE A 79 -10.52 1.96 -2.43
N GLY A 80 -10.51 3.28 -2.32
CA GLY A 80 -9.70 3.99 -1.34
C GLY A 80 -10.39 4.14 0.02
N ILE A 81 -9.59 4.30 1.09
CA ILE A 81 -10.06 4.76 2.39
C ILE A 81 -9.21 5.98 2.76
N ALA A 82 -9.84 7.12 3.02
CA ALA A 82 -9.17 8.38 3.35
C ALA A 82 -9.88 9.11 4.51
N GLY A 83 -9.24 10.16 5.05
CA GLY A 83 -9.69 10.82 6.28
C GLY A 83 -10.58 12.04 6.08
N ASN A 84 -10.96 12.40 4.86
CA ASN A 84 -11.93 13.47 4.58
C ASN A 84 -12.43 13.40 3.12
N ASP A 85 -13.55 14.07 2.86
CA ASP A 85 -14.23 14.05 1.56
C ASP A 85 -13.41 14.69 0.43
N LYS A 86 -12.62 15.72 0.72
CA LYS A 86 -11.72 16.33 -0.28
C LYS A 86 -10.70 15.32 -0.81
N LYS A 87 -10.06 14.56 0.10
CA LYS A 87 -9.12 13.49 -0.27
C LYS A 87 -9.81 12.36 -1.02
N CYS A 88 -11.02 11.98 -0.61
CA CYS A 88 -11.79 10.97 -1.31
C CYS A 88 -12.12 11.41 -2.73
N LYS A 89 -12.57 12.65 -2.90
CA LYS A 89 -12.85 13.22 -4.23
C LYS A 89 -11.61 13.25 -5.11
N GLU A 90 -10.47 13.70 -4.59
CA GLU A 90 -9.19 13.74 -5.32
C GLU A 90 -8.76 12.35 -5.80
N VAL A 91 -8.89 11.34 -4.94
CA VAL A 91 -8.53 9.95 -5.25
C VAL A 91 -9.41 9.38 -6.38
N VAL A 92 -10.70 9.70 -6.39
CA VAL A 92 -11.61 9.24 -7.46
C VAL A 92 -11.40 10.04 -8.73
N ASP A 93 -11.48 11.38 -8.66
CA ASP A 93 -11.53 12.23 -9.85
C ASP A 93 -10.18 12.35 -10.56
N SER A 94 -9.08 12.37 -9.79
CA SER A 94 -7.73 12.62 -10.33
C SER A 94 -6.89 11.35 -10.46
N LEU A 95 -7.11 10.32 -9.64
CA LEU A 95 -6.31 9.10 -9.63
C LEU A 95 -7.06 7.89 -10.20
N GLY A 96 -8.34 8.04 -10.56
CA GLY A 96 -9.12 7.03 -11.26
C GLY A 96 -9.57 5.83 -10.43
N PHE A 97 -9.63 5.96 -9.09
CA PHE A 97 -10.18 4.92 -8.24
C PHE A 97 -11.68 4.76 -8.49
N ASP A 98 -12.22 3.55 -8.32
CA ASP A 98 -13.66 3.28 -8.53
C ASP A 98 -14.53 3.79 -7.37
N GLY A 99 -13.92 4.19 -6.26
CA GLY A 99 -14.59 4.81 -5.13
C GLY A 99 -13.62 5.10 -3.99
N CYS A 100 -14.06 5.91 -3.04
CA CYS A 100 -13.29 6.19 -1.82
C CYS A 100 -14.23 6.42 -0.64
N ILE A 101 -13.88 5.87 0.50
CA ILE A 101 -14.64 5.93 1.74
C ILE A 101 -13.96 6.90 2.70
N ASN A 102 -14.72 7.88 3.20
CA ASN A 102 -14.29 8.72 4.30
C ASN A 102 -14.56 8.00 5.63
N TYR A 103 -13.53 7.43 6.24
CA TYR A 103 -13.67 6.64 7.47
C TYR A 103 -14.07 7.46 8.70
N LYS A 104 -14.03 8.79 8.62
CA LYS A 104 -14.40 9.70 9.75
C LYS A 104 -15.87 10.08 9.73
N THR A 105 -16.54 9.97 8.58
CA THR A 105 -17.95 10.32 8.41
C THR A 105 -18.70 9.10 7.93
N GLY A 106 -19.63 8.58 8.67
CA GLY A 106 -20.44 7.44 8.26
C GLY A 106 -20.10 6.13 8.98
N ASN A 107 -20.51 5.04 8.39
CA ASN A 107 -20.31 3.69 8.92
C ASN A 107 -19.40 2.89 7.98
N LEU A 108 -18.12 2.80 8.33
CA LEU A 108 -17.10 2.14 7.50
C LEU A 108 -17.49 0.72 7.06
N LEU A 109 -18.13 -0.08 7.93
CA LEU A 109 -18.56 -1.43 7.58
C LEU A 109 -19.67 -1.43 6.52
N LYS A 110 -20.63 -0.50 6.64
CA LYS A 110 -21.71 -0.33 5.68
C LYS A 110 -21.16 0.14 4.34
N ASP A 111 -20.30 1.14 4.37
CA ASP A 111 -19.71 1.73 3.16
C ASP A 111 -18.82 0.71 2.42
N LEU A 112 -18.03 -0.09 3.16
CA LEU A 112 -17.28 -1.21 2.58
C LEU A 112 -18.18 -2.26 1.94
N LYS A 113 -19.37 -2.53 2.52
CA LYS A 113 -20.34 -3.46 1.93
C LYS A 113 -20.92 -2.93 0.62
N GLU A 114 -21.21 -1.63 0.57
CA GLU A 114 -21.75 -0.97 -0.62
C GLU A 114 -20.73 -0.91 -1.76
N HIS A 115 -19.50 -0.52 -1.46
CA HIS A 115 -18.44 -0.43 -2.45
C HIS A 115 -17.88 -1.79 -2.89
N CYS A 116 -17.86 -2.77 -1.98
CA CYS A 116 -17.34 -4.12 -2.21
C CYS A 116 -18.42 -5.17 -1.90
N PRO A 117 -19.52 -5.27 -2.70
CA PRO A 117 -20.62 -6.20 -2.41
C PRO A 117 -20.17 -7.65 -2.35
N GLU A 118 -19.27 -8.06 -3.24
CA GLU A 118 -18.69 -9.41 -3.29
C GLU A 118 -17.57 -9.64 -2.27
N GLY A 119 -17.17 -8.59 -1.53
CA GLY A 119 -16.07 -8.61 -0.58
C GLY A 119 -14.75 -8.12 -1.15
N ILE A 120 -13.70 -8.22 -0.35
CA ILE A 120 -12.36 -7.69 -0.63
C ILE A 120 -11.41 -8.86 -0.85
N SER A 121 -10.75 -8.94 -1.99
CA SER A 121 -9.78 -10.00 -2.28
C SER A 121 -8.35 -9.61 -1.90
N LEU A 122 -8.01 -8.31 -2.01
CA LEU A 122 -6.70 -7.78 -1.62
C LEU A 122 -6.85 -6.48 -0.82
N TYR A 123 -6.27 -6.45 0.36
CA TYR A 123 -6.19 -5.24 1.18
C TYR A 123 -4.76 -4.78 1.35
N PHE A 124 -4.49 -3.54 0.97
CA PHE A 124 -3.20 -2.87 1.18
C PHE A 124 -3.30 -1.96 2.41
N ASP A 125 -2.74 -2.42 3.52
CA ASP A 125 -2.86 -1.76 4.81
C ASP A 125 -1.68 -0.85 5.14
N ASN A 126 -1.96 0.46 5.18
CA ASN A 126 -1.02 1.48 5.66
C ASN A 126 -1.36 1.96 7.08
N VAL A 127 -2.50 1.57 7.65
CA VAL A 127 -3.07 2.23 8.85
C VAL A 127 -3.20 1.29 10.03
N GLY A 128 -3.66 0.06 9.83
CA GLY A 128 -3.99 -0.86 10.92
C GLY A 128 -5.24 -0.44 11.72
N GLY A 129 -5.27 -0.80 12.99
CA GLY A 129 -6.29 -0.35 13.95
C GLY A 129 -7.73 -0.72 13.55
N HIS A 130 -8.67 0.19 13.81
CA HIS A 130 -10.10 0.00 13.53
C HIS A 130 -10.44 -0.12 12.04
N ILE A 131 -9.61 0.44 11.16
CA ILE A 131 -9.79 0.29 9.71
C ILE A 131 -9.51 -1.15 9.29
N LEU A 132 -8.41 -1.72 9.75
CA LEU A 132 -8.10 -3.14 9.52
C LEU A 132 -9.19 -4.04 10.10
N GLU A 133 -9.73 -3.74 11.30
CA GLU A 133 -10.83 -4.52 11.89
C GLU A 133 -12.07 -4.53 10.99
N ALA A 134 -12.47 -3.40 10.46
CA ALA A 134 -13.61 -3.30 9.54
C ALA A 134 -13.36 -4.06 8.22
N VAL A 135 -12.16 -3.94 7.67
CA VAL A 135 -11.77 -4.63 6.44
C VAL A 135 -11.77 -6.15 6.63
N LEU A 136 -11.24 -6.68 7.74
CA LEU A 136 -11.23 -8.12 8.04
C LEU A 136 -12.63 -8.75 7.96
N VAL A 137 -13.66 -8.02 8.42
CA VAL A 137 -15.06 -8.47 8.33
C VAL A 137 -15.50 -8.64 6.87
N ARG A 138 -14.98 -7.81 5.95
CA ARG A 138 -15.38 -7.77 4.53
C ARG A 138 -14.45 -8.55 3.60
N MET A 139 -13.33 -9.10 4.11
CA MET A 139 -12.43 -9.94 3.30
C MET A 139 -13.15 -11.16 2.73
N GLN A 140 -12.88 -11.50 1.49
CA GLN A 140 -13.29 -12.75 0.87
C GLN A 140 -12.52 -13.94 1.45
N ASN A 141 -13.03 -15.14 1.21
CA ASN A 141 -12.26 -16.36 1.48
C ASN A 141 -10.97 -16.38 0.67
N ARG A 142 -9.86 -16.73 1.33
CA ARG A 142 -8.50 -16.71 0.77
C ARG A 142 -8.01 -15.31 0.36
N GLY A 143 -8.64 -14.25 0.87
CA GLY A 143 -8.20 -12.88 0.69
C GLY A 143 -6.79 -12.66 1.24
N ARG A 144 -6.12 -11.64 0.70
CA ARG A 144 -4.73 -11.30 1.05
C ARG A 144 -4.67 -9.92 1.67
N ILE A 145 -3.88 -9.80 2.73
CA ILE A 145 -3.66 -8.55 3.46
C ILE A 145 -2.18 -8.25 3.45
N VAL A 146 -1.81 -7.14 2.85
CA VAL A 146 -0.44 -6.63 2.77
C VAL A 146 -0.28 -5.58 3.87
N CYS A 147 0.45 -5.91 4.91
CA CYS A 147 0.74 -4.99 6.01
C CYS A 147 1.97 -4.13 5.66
N CYS A 148 1.72 -2.95 5.13
CA CYS A 148 2.74 -1.97 4.75
C CYS A 148 3.07 -1.02 5.90
N GLY A 149 2.08 -0.66 6.72
CA GLY A 149 2.24 0.26 7.83
C GLY A 149 1.12 0.14 8.86
N ALA A 150 1.34 0.75 10.01
CA ALA A 150 0.38 0.81 11.11
C ALA A 150 0.32 2.22 11.71
N ILE A 151 0.10 3.23 10.85
CA ILE A 151 0.24 4.65 11.22
C ILE A 151 -0.69 5.04 12.39
N SER A 152 -1.82 4.36 12.55
CA SER A 152 -2.73 4.57 13.69
C SER A 152 -2.14 4.14 15.04
N GLN A 153 -1.03 3.40 15.02
CA GLN A 153 -0.40 2.82 16.21
C GLN A 153 0.89 3.56 16.61
N TYR A 154 1.52 4.33 15.68
CA TYR A 154 2.89 4.85 15.89
C TYR A 154 2.98 5.87 17.02
N GLU A 155 1.95 6.70 17.22
CA GLU A 155 1.95 7.75 18.24
C GLU A 155 0.98 7.45 19.40
N SER A 156 0.35 6.28 19.41
CA SER A 156 -0.64 5.94 20.42
C SER A 156 0.03 5.42 21.69
N SER A 157 -0.23 6.07 22.82
CA SER A 157 0.15 5.58 24.15
C SER A 157 -0.60 4.28 24.54
N SER A 158 -1.72 4.00 23.89
CA SER A 158 -2.54 2.80 24.09
C SER A 158 -2.99 2.29 22.72
N PRO A 159 -2.13 1.57 21.99
CA PRO A 159 -2.47 1.09 20.66
C PRO A 159 -3.64 0.11 20.72
N VAL A 160 -4.68 0.39 19.93
CA VAL A 160 -5.85 -0.47 19.79
C VAL A 160 -5.75 -1.19 18.46
N GLY A 161 -5.51 -2.48 18.53
CA GLY A 161 -5.47 -3.35 17.36
C GLY A 161 -6.84 -3.94 17.01
N PRO A 162 -6.95 -4.57 15.82
CA PRO A 162 -8.15 -5.28 15.45
C PRO A 162 -8.38 -6.49 16.36
N ARG A 163 -9.64 -6.70 16.73
CA ARG A 163 -10.03 -7.86 17.55
C ARG A 163 -10.16 -9.12 16.69
N ASN A 164 -9.89 -10.26 17.29
CA ASN A 164 -10.12 -11.60 16.71
C ASN A 164 -9.44 -11.83 15.35
N VAL A 165 -8.26 -11.27 15.12
CA VAL A 165 -7.50 -11.48 13.86
C VAL A 165 -7.30 -12.97 13.57
N PRO A 166 -6.85 -13.82 14.53
CA PRO A 166 -6.71 -15.25 14.28
C PRO A 166 -8.02 -15.91 13.84
N GLY A 167 -9.15 -15.51 14.41
CA GLY A 167 -10.46 -16.04 14.04
C GLY A 167 -10.82 -15.75 12.59
N PHE A 168 -10.57 -14.54 12.11
CA PHE A 168 -10.79 -14.19 10.70
C PHE A 168 -9.83 -14.93 9.77
N ILE A 169 -8.55 -15.06 10.15
CA ILE A 169 -7.56 -15.80 9.36
C ILE A 169 -7.99 -17.26 9.21
N ILE A 170 -8.43 -17.91 10.28
CA ILE A 170 -8.87 -19.31 10.28
C ILE A 170 -10.13 -19.48 9.44
N THR A 171 -11.19 -18.73 9.75
CA THR A 171 -12.51 -18.93 9.15
C THR A 171 -12.55 -18.59 7.67
N LYS A 172 -11.79 -17.58 7.24
CA LYS A 172 -11.70 -17.14 5.84
C LYS A 172 -10.44 -17.60 5.13
N ARG A 173 -9.56 -18.34 5.80
CA ARG A 173 -8.28 -18.81 5.25
C ARG A 173 -7.46 -17.68 4.64
N LEU A 174 -7.38 -16.54 5.37
CA LEU A 174 -6.69 -15.34 4.91
C LEU A 174 -5.18 -15.55 4.93
N LYS A 175 -4.48 -14.86 4.02
CA LYS A 175 -3.04 -14.63 4.10
C LYS A 175 -2.82 -13.19 4.56
N MET A 176 -2.09 -12.98 5.64
CA MET A 176 -1.70 -11.67 6.15
C MET A 176 -0.18 -11.63 6.26
N GLU A 177 0.46 -10.73 5.52
CA GLU A 177 1.91 -10.68 5.42
C GLU A 177 2.40 -9.23 5.48
N GLY A 178 3.43 -9.01 6.30
CA GLY A 178 4.12 -7.72 6.41
C GLY A 178 5.39 -7.70 5.58
N PHE A 179 5.84 -6.50 5.19
CA PHE A 179 7.10 -6.28 4.50
C PHE A 179 7.71 -4.93 4.83
N ILE A 180 9.00 -4.81 4.60
CA ILE A 180 9.74 -3.56 4.72
C ILE A 180 10.41 -3.29 3.38
N ALA A 181 10.02 -2.21 2.71
CA ALA A 181 10.47 -1.89 1.35
C ALA A 181 12.00 -1.79 1.22
N VAL A 182 12.70 -1.28 2.24
CA VAL A 182 14.16 -1.17 2.22
C VAL A 182 14.87 -2.52 2.13
N SER A 183 14.23 -3.62 2.50
CA SER A 183 14.77 -4.96 2.33
C SER A 183 14.84 -5.39 0.85
N TYR A 184 14.11 -4.71 -0.02
CA TYR A 184 14.06 -4.96 -1.46
C TYR A 184 14.94 -3.99 -2.28
N THR A 185 15.57 -3.00 -1.65
CA THR A 185 16.42 -2.02 -2.35
C THR A 185 17.71 -2.61 -2.89
N HIS A 186 18.05 -3.83 -2.54
CA HIS A 186 19.15 -4.60 -3.15
C HIS A 186 18.75 -5.30 -4.45
N LEU A 187 17.46 -5.36 -4.77
CA LEU A 187 16.99 -5.75 -6.08
C LEU A 187 17.25 -4.55 -6.98
N THR A 188 18.42 -4.56 -7.61
CA THR A 188 18.80 -3.59 -8.63
C THR A 188 17.66 -3.45 -9.63
N LEU A 189 17.22 -2.22 -9.86
CA LEU A 189 16.46 -1.91 -11.08
C LEU A 189 17.21 -2.61 -12.25
N PRO A 190 16.52 -3.35 -13.13
CA PRO A 190 17.18 -4.00 -14.24
C PRO A 190 18.01 -2.94 -14.95
N THR A 191 19.32 -3.12 -14.96
CA THR A 191 20.22 -2.33 -15.76
C THR A 191 19.78 -2.54 -17.20
N ILE A 192 19.21 -1.51 -17.80
CA ILE A 192 18.97 -1.51 -19.25
C ILE A 192 20.35 -1.69 -19.87
N PRO A 193 20.59 -2.78 -20.62
CA PRO A 193 21.85 -2.93 -21.34
C PRO A 193 22.00 -1.74 -22.27
N GLY A 194 23.13 -1.01 -22.13
CA GLY A 194 23.48 0.07 -23.04
C GLY A 194 23.86 -0.47 -24.42
#